data_feb05e1904078bad96b28d420f7204e4
#
_entry.id   feb05e1904078bad96b28d420f7204e4
#
_cell.length_a   1.000
_cell.length_b   1.000
_cell.length_c   1.000
_cell.angle_alpha   90.00
_cell.angle_beta   90.00
_cell.angle_gamma   90.00
#
_symmetry.space_group_name_H-M   'P 1'
#
loop_
_entity.id
_entity.type
_entity.pdbx_description
1 polymer ?
#
loop_
_entity_poly.entity_id
_entity_poly.type
_entity_poly.pdbx_seq_one_letter_code
_entity_poly.pdbx_strand_id
1 'polypeptide(L)'
;PIPGRRPVRPLMRAMTAAVLATGIALHLASPIAVRAEGLPDLGDSSDASLSEPQERAIGKRIMLEIRGDRAFVEDPELRSYIDALGNRMIAASRGTTNDNRRDFEFFLLDDESINAFALLGGFIGIHSGLVLTSTTESELAGVVGHEIAHILQRHQSRGADAQKTGALYQLLGLAVAVMAARSNSSSSGQATEAALATSAALQYQNQLNYSRDFEREADRLGIQIMSRAGFDPNGMVGFFERMLRANRHNAGKAPGYLQTHPLTTERIADMQNRVETVKTGFSIATSDSTEYLFARAKLRAMGQSAKDAVSYFRATVAERTVLRNRADVYGLAYSLMRARDFAAAEKELATIRGSATPHPWIENLAAEIEAAKKNWPEALRLYQAGVRAFPQHRSFLYGHIGTLYEAGRTDEALALLKEQLKTIQDDARLYQLAARGYELKNKRLAQHRAIGEAYFHKGNLIGAVEQ
;
A
#
# COMPACT_ATOMS: atom_id res chain seq x y z
N PRO A 1 -40.11 -64.89 -67.20
CA PRO A 1 -40.81 -63.62 -66.92
C PRO A 1 -40.47 -63.12 -65.54
N ILE A 2 -39.79 -62.03 -65.49
CA ILE A 2 -39.35 -61.39 -64.26
C ILE A 2 -40.33 -60.25 -63.90
N PRO A 3 -40.93 -60.15 -62.74
CA PRO A 3 -41.89 -59.10 -62.42
C PRO A 3 -41.18 -57.79 -61.96
N GLY A 4 -41.81 -56.70 -62.35
CA GLY A 4 -41.45 -55.33 -62.42
C GLY A 4 -40.99 -54.64 -61.15
N ARG A 5 -40.06 -53.72 -61.33
CA ARG A 5 -39.70 -52.67 -60.37
C ARG A 5 -40.81 -51.62 -60.29
N ARG A 6 -41.37 -51.44 -59.10
CA ARG A 6 -42.25 -50.28 -58.79
C ARG A 6 -41.46 -48.98 -58.70
N PRO A 7 -41.92 -47.88 -59.29
CA PRO A 7 -41.24 -46.58 -59.09
C PRO A 7 -41.45 -46.02 -57.69
N VAL A 8 -40.37 -45.59 -57.11
CA VAL A 8 -40.38 -44.88 -55.82
C VAL A 8 -41.06 -43.53 -56.00
N ARG A 9 -42.08 -43.26 -55.16
CA ARG A 9 -42.95 -42.11 -55.27
C ARG A 9 -42.18 -40.78 -55.12
N PRO A 10 -42.48 -39.74 -55.90
CA PRO A 10 -41.79 -38.45 -55.91
C PRO A 10 -41.91 -37.65 -54.55
N LEU A 11 -42.83 -38.05 -53.64
CA LEU A 11 -43.01 -37.41 -52.34
C LEU A 11 -41.80 -37.57 -51.38
N MET A 12 -41.07 -38.68 -51.52
CA MET A 12 -39.91 -38.91 -50.58
C MET A 12 -38.69 -38.07 -50.98
N ARG A 13 -38.56 -37.64 -52.24
CA ARG A 13 -37.48 -36.74 -52.69
C ARG A 13 -37.73 -35.28 -52.29
N ALA A 14 -38.99 -34.86 -52.20
CA ALA A 14 -39.38 -33.54 -51.77
C ALA A 14 -39.16 -33.34 -50.23
N MET A 15 -39.41 -34.36 -49.42
CA MET A 15 -39.19 -34.31 -47.96
C MET A 15 -37.71 -34.30 -47.59
N THR A 16 -36.84 -35.02 -48.27
CA THR A 16 -35.38 -35.00 -48.03
C THR A 16 -34.76 -33.68 -48.47
N ALA A 17 -35.23 -33.04 -49.52
CA ALA A 17 -34.75 -31.71 -49.90
C ALA A 17 -35.20 -30.61 -48.95
N ALA A 18 -36.43 -30.70 -48.40
CA ALA A 18 -36.92 -29.74 -47.37
C ALA A 18 -36.20 -29.86 -46.05
N VAL A 19 -35.86 -31.07 -45.58
CA VAL A 19 -35.10 -31.28 -44.34
C VAL A 19 -33.65 -30.81 -44.47
N LEU A 20 -33.00 -30.98 -45.63
CA LEU A 20 -31.65 -30.44 -45.86
C LEU A 20 -31.66 -28.89 -45.97
N ALA A 21 -32.66 -28.29 -46.60
CA ALA A 21 -32.75 -26.84 -46.72
C ALA A 21 -33.04 -26.18 -45.37
N THR A 22 -33.88 -26.79 -44.50
CA THR A 22 -34.14 -26.27 -43.15
C THR A 22 -32.94 -26.45 -42.23
N GLY A 23 -32.17 -27.52 -42.35
CA GLY A 23 -30.93 -27.72 -41.57
C GLY A 23 -29.85 -26.70 -41.92
N ILE A 24 -29.68 -26.36 -43.19
CA ILE A 24 -28.73 -25.34 -43.66
C ILE A 24 -29.18 -23.93 -43.28
N ALA A 25 -30.49 -23.64 -43.34
CA ALA A 25 -31.03 -22.33 -42.91
C ALA A 25 -30.92 -22.10 -41.38
N LEU A 26 -31.04 -23.16 -40.56
CA LEU A 26 -30.89 -23.06 -39.10
C LEU A 26 -29.42 -22.88 -38.69
N HIS A 27 -28.45 -23.37 -39.49
CA HIS A 27 -27.01 -23.15 -39.22
C HIS A 27 -26.51 -21.76 -39.66
N LEU A 28 -27.21 -21.13 -40.63
CA LEU A 28 -26.89 -19.77 -41.07
C LEU A 28 -27.55 -18.68 -40.21
N ALA A 29 -28.53 -19.02 -39.37
CA ALA A 29 -29.22 -18.09 -38.48
C ALA A 29 -28.71 -18.10 -37.02
N SER A 30 -27.73 -18.93 -36.67
CA SER A 30 -27.04 -18.78 -35.40
C SER A 30 -26.16 -17.51 -35.48
N PRO A 31 -26.40 -16.47 -34.68
CA PRO A 31 -25.40 -15.42 -34.55
C PRO A 31 -24.14 -16.11 -34.06
N ILE A 32 -23.12 -16.20 -34.92
CA ILE A 32 -21.75 -16.38 -34.43
C ILE A 32 -21.55 -15.15 -33.55
N ALA A 33 -21.69 -15.33 -32.23
CA ALA A 33 -21.10 -14.41 -31.28
C ALA A 33 -19.61 -14.47 -31.59
N VAL A 34 -19.16 -13.60 -32.48
CA VAL A 34 -17.77 -13.20 -32.54
C VAL A 34 -17.52 -12.64 -31.15
N ARG A 35 -17.03 -13.51 -30.24
CA ARG A 35 -16.22 -13.00 -29.17
C ARG A 35 -15.20 -12.17 -29.91
N ALA A 36 -15.25 -10.88 -29.70
CA ALA A 36 -14.11 -10.02 -29.87
C ALA A 36 -13.05 -10.58 -28.89
N GLU A 37 -12.35 -11.63 -29.32
CA GLU A 37 -11.01 -11.87 -28.84
C GLU A 37 -10.32 -10.56 -29.14
N GLY A 38 -9.92 -9.87 -28.05
CA GLY A 38 -9.32 -8.56 -28.15
C GLY A 38 -8.34 -8.59 -29.31
N LEU A 39 -8.39 -7.58 -30.15
CA LEU A 39 -7.40 -7.36 -31.20
C LEU A 39 -6.05 -7.71 -30.56
N PRO A 40 -5.19 -8.51 -31.25
CA PRO A 40 -3.85 -8.77 -30.74
C PRO A 40 -3.30 -7.42 -30.37
N ASP A 41 -2.88 -7.28 -29.11
CA ASP A 41 -2.21 -6.10 -28.60
C ASP A 41 -1.07 -5.86 -29.60
N LEU A 42 -1.18 -4.78 -30.36
CA LEU A 42 -0.14 -4.39 -31.34
C LEU A 42 1.04 -3.89 -30.53
N GLY A 43 1.69 -4.82 -29.79
CA GLY A 43 2.84 -4.69 -28.95
C GLY A 43 3.01 -3.28 -28.40
N ASP A 44 2.57 -3.07 -27.16
CA ASP A 44 2.85 -1.80 -26.48
C ASP A 44 4.35 -1.53 -26.64
N SER A 45 4.72 -0.37 -27.20
CA SER A 45 6.13 0.03 -27.41
C SER A 45 6.98 -0.10 -26.14
N SER A 46 6.34 -0.10 -24.96
CA SER A 46 6.97 -0.31 -23.67
C SER A 46 7.43 -1.75 -23.41
N ASP A 47 6.91 -2.76 -24.13
CA ASP A 47 7.40 -4.15 -24.07
C ASP A 47 8.77 -4.31 -24.76
N ALA A 48 9.17 -3.36 -25.57
CA ALA A 48 10.47 -3.39 -26.25
C ALA A 48 11.63 -3.02 -25.33
N SER A 49 11.43 -2.21 -24.25
CA SER A 49 12.49 -1.71 -23.38
C SER A 49 12.62 -2.45 -22.06
N LEU A 50 11.51 -2.78 -21.38
CA LEU A 50 11.50 -3.47 -20.09
C LEU A 50 10.31 -4.42 -19.96
N SER A 51 10.61 -5.69 -19.75
CA SER A 51 9.59 -6.67 -19.39
C SER A 51 9.17 -6.49 -17.92
N GLU A 52 7.93 -6.93 -17.56
CA GLU A 52 7.44 -6.88 -16.17
C GLU A 52 8.36 -7.59 -15.16
N PRO A 53 8.96 -8.78 -15.45
CA PRO A 53 9.93 -9.39 -14.55
C PRO A 53 11.17 -8.51 -14.32
N GLN A 54 11.63 -7.78 -15.36
CA GLN A 54 12.74 -6.84 -15.22
C GLN A 54 12.35 -5.62 -14.37
N GLU A 55 11.16 -5.03 -14.60
CA GLU A 55 10.61 -3.97 -13.75
C GLU A 55 10.56 -4.42 -12.28
N ARG A 56 10.05 -5.64 -12.04
CA ARG A 56 9.95 -6.18 -10.69
C ARG A 56 11.32 -6.42 -10.04
N ALA A 57 12.29 -6.90 -10.80
CA ALA A 57 13.66 -7.10 -10.31
C ALA A 57 14.33 -5.77 -9.92
N ILE A 58 14.15 -4.73 -10.74
CA ILE A 58 14.64 -3.38 -10.46
C ILE A 58 13.96 -2.82 -9.20
N GLY A 59 12.64 -2.88 -9.14
CA GLY A 59 11.87 -2.40 -7.98
C GLY A 59 12.27 -3.09 -6.69
N LYS A 60 12.44 -4.41 -6.69
CA LYS A 60 12.93 -5.17 -5.53
C LYS A 60 14.29 -4.68 -5.05
N ARG A 61 15.20 -4.35 -5.97
CA ARG A 61 16.53 -3.84 -5.63
C ARG A 61 16.44 -2.46 -4.97
N ILE A 62 15.61 -1.57 -5.50
CA ILE A 62 15.34 -0.26 -4.88
C ILE A 62 14.72 -0.45 -3.48
N MET A 63 13.78 -1.37 -3.34
CA MET A 63 13.13 -1.65 -2.06
C MET A 63 14.06 -2.17 -0.98
N LEU A 64 15.17 -2.85 -1.34
CA LEU A 64 16.18 -3.24 -0.36
C LEU A 64 16.79 -2.01 0.33
N GLU A 65 17.15 -1.01 -0.46
CA GLU A 65 17.70 0.24 0.07
C GLU A 65 16.66 1.00 0.91
N ILE A 66 15.43 1.11 0.39
CA ILE A 66 14.33 1.79 1.10
C ILE A 66 14.04 1.11 2.46
N ARG A 67 14.01 -0.22 2.52
CA ARG A 67 13.78 -0.95 3.78
C ARG A 67 14.94 -0.83 4.78
N GLY A 68 16.12 -0.43 4.32
CA GLY A 68 17.28 -0.12 5.16
C GLY A 68 17.25 1.30 5.74
N ASP A 69 16.41 2.18 5.21
CA ASP A 69 16.34 3.57 5.65
C ASP A 69 15.57 3.71 6.98
N ARG A 70 16.01 4.67 7.81
CA ARG A 70 15.36 4.98 9.10
C ARG A 70 13.94 5.52 8.94
N ALA A 71 13.62 6.13 7.80
CA ALA A 71 12.29 6.61 7.50
C ALA A 71 11.31 5.48 7.16
N PHE A 72 11.77 4.26 6.90
CA PHE A 72 10.88 3.14 6.61
C PHE A 72 10.10 2.72 7.85
N VAL A 73 8.77 2.81 7.79
CA VAL A 73 7.88 2.52 8.91
C VAL A 73 7.59 1.03 8.97
N GLU A 74 8.16 0.34 9.97
CA GLU A 74 7.92 -1.10 10.23
C GLU A 74 6.75 -1.35 11.21
N ASP A 75 5.99 -0.31 11.61
CA ASP A 75 4.86 -0.48 12.52
C ASP A 75 3.78 -1.40 11.92
N PRO A 76 3.42 -2.52 12.57
CA PRO A 76 2.56 -3.54 11.98
C PRO A 76 1.11 -3.08 11.79
N GLU A 77 0.62 -2.14 12.61
CA GLU A 77 -0.75 -1.63 12.48
C GLU A 77 -0.85 -0.64 11.33
N LEU A 78 0.11 0.28 11.22
CA LEU A 78 0.20 1.23 10.11
C LEU A 78 0.39 0.51 8.79
N ARG A 79 1.26 -0.49 8.75
CA ARG A 79 1.46 -1.33 7.57
C ARG A 79 0.17 -2.05 7.19
N SER A 80 -0.51 -2.68 8.15
CA SER A 80 -1.77 -3.39 7.89
C SER A 80 -2.85 -2.45 7.31
N TYR A 81 -2.92 -1.21 7.80
CA TYR A 81 -3.84 -0.21 7.26
C TYR A 81 -3.52 0.14 5.80
N ILE A 82 -2.26 0.48 5.51
CA ILE A 82 -1.84 0.85 4.15
C ILE A 82 -2.01 -0.32 3.16
N ASP A 83 -1.66 -1.54 3.57
CA ASP A 83 -1.87 -2.74 2.79
C ASP A 83 -3.38 -2.98 2.52
N ALA A 84 -4.24 -2.77 3.53
CA ALA A 84 -5.69 -2.92 3.37
C ALA A 84 -6.28 -1.87 2.41
N LEU A 85 -5.88 -0.61 2.54
CA LEU A 85 -6.27 0.47 1.62
C LEU A 85 -5.84 0.14 0.19
N GLY A 86 -4.55 -0.19 0.00
CA GLY A 86 -3.99 -0.50 -1.32
C GLY A 86 -4.66 -1.72 -1.95
N ASN A 87 -4.81 -2.82 -1.20
CA ASN A 87 -5.46 -4.04 -1.70
C ASN A 87 -6.94 -3.82 -2.07
N ARG A 88 -7.67 -2.99 -1.32
CA ARG A 88 -9.04 -2.57 -1.66
C ARG A 88 -9.08 -1.84 -3.00
N MET A 89 -8.12 -0.94 -3.23
CA MET A 89 -7.99 -0.19 -4.48
C MET A 89 -7.61 -1.12 -5.65
N ILE A 90 -6.67 -2.05 -5.45
CA ILE A 90 -6.28 -3.04 -6.45
C ILE A 90 -7.44 -3.98 -6.79
N ALA A 91 -8.20 -4.44 -5.82
CA ALA A 91 -9.39 -5.26 -6.07
C ALA A 91 -10.41 -4.52 -6.96
N ALA A 92 -10.57 -3.20 -6.74
CA ALA A 92 -11.45 -2.34 -7.51
C ALA A 92 -10.92 -2.02 -8.93
N SER A 93 -9.60 -2.11 -9.15
CA SER A 93 -8.99 -1.87 -10.46
C SER A 93 -9.19 -3.03 -11.44
N ARG A 94 -9.54 -4.21 -10.95
CA ARG A 94 -9.76 -5.39 -11.80
C ARG A 94 -10.86 -5.12 -12.82
N GLY A 95 -10.56 -5.40 -14.10
CA GLY A 95 -11.46 -5.12 -15.22
C GLY A 95 -11.47 -3.67 -15.70
N THR A 96 -10.62 -2.79 -15.17
CA THR A 96 -10.38 -1.45 -15.73
C THR A 96 -9.27 -1.45 -16.78
N THR A 97 -8.36 -2.40 -16.69
CA THR A 97 -7.25 -2.62 -17.63
C THR A 97 -7.15 -4.09 -17.97
N ASN A 98 -6.47 -4.42 -19.07
CA ASN A 98 -6.23 -5.81 -19.49
C ASN A 98 -5.21 -6.52 -18.57
N ASP A 99 -4.51 -5.79 -17.71
CA ASP A 99 -3.44 -6.30 -16.87
C ASP A 99 -3.91 -6.47 -15.40
N ASN A 100 -4.37 -7.68 -15.07
CA ASN A 100 -4.91 -8.05 -13.76
C ASN A 100 -3.92 -8.85 -12.88
N ARG A 101 -2.65 -8.99 -13.28
CA ARG A 101 -1.71 -9.94 -12.66
C ARG A 101 -0.54 -9.32 -11.93
N ARG A 102 -0.44 -7.99 -11.86
CA ARG A 102 0.70 -7.34 -11.21
C ARG A 102 0.64 -7.47 -9.70
N ASP A 103 1.78 -7.80 -9.13
CA ASP A 103 1.97 -7.77 -7.68
C ASP A 103 2.19 -6.32 -7.23
N PHE A 104 1.42 -5.89 -6.25
CA PHE A 104 1.57 -4.58 -5.61
C PHE A 104 2.09 -4.73 -4.18
N GLU A 105 2.92 -3.80 -3.78
CA GLU A 105 3.38 -3.66 -2.40
C GLU A 105 3.31 -2.19 -1.99
N PHE A 106 2.63 -1.92 -0.89
CA PHE A 106 2.49 -0.58 -0.34
C PHE A 106 3.39 -0.43 0.88
N PHE A 107 4.00 0.74 1.05
CA PHE A 107 4.84 1.01 2.20
C PHE A 107 4.76 2.46 2.63
N LEU A 108 5.06 2.71 3.91
CA LEU A 108 4.99 4.02 4.51
C LEU A 108 6.40 4.51 4.86
N LEU A 109 6.64 5.80 4.61
CA LEU A 109 7.85 6.50 5.02
C LEU A 109 7.50 7.59 6.05
N ASP A 110 8.26 7.67 7.12
CA ASP A 110 8.19 8.77 8.09
C ASP A 110 8.88 10.00 7.52
N ASP A 111 8.13 10.73 6.70
CA ASP A 111 8.58 11.94 6.03
C ASP A 111 7.42 12.95 6.04
N GLU A 112 7.68 14.15 6.55
CA GLU A 112 6.67 15.20 6.70
C GLU A 112 6.22 15.82 5.38
N SER A 113 6.94 15.56 4.29
CA SER A 113 6.55 16.08 2.97
C SER A 113 5.26 15.42 2.48
N ILE A 114 4.41 16.22 1.82
CA ILE A 114 3.21 15.71 1.16
C ILE A 114 3.67 15.03 -0.12
N ASN A 115 3.77 13.69 -0.10
CA ASN A 115 4.22 12.92 -1.25
C ASN A 115 3.67 11.48 -1.23
N ALA A 116 3.52 10.92 -2.42
CA ALA A 116 3.43 9.50 -2.70
C ALA A 116 4.13 9.26 -4.03
N PHE A 117 4.57 8.05 -4.28
CA PHE A 117 5.25 7.72 -5.53
C PHE A 117 5.15 6.25 -5.86
N ALA A 118 5.06 5.97 -7.15
CA ALA A 118 5.13 4.64 -7.71
C ALA A 118 6.59 4.32 -8.13
N LEU A 119 7.03 3.08 -7.88
CA LEU A 119 8.29 2.54 -8.38
C LEU A 119 8.01 1.42 -9.39
N LEU A 120 9.00 1.13 -10.23
CA LEU A 120 8.95 -0.01 -11.14
C LEU A 120 8.59 -1.30 -10.40
N GLY A 121 7.78 -2.15 -11.04
CA GLY A 121 7.43 -3.46 -10.51
C GLY A 121 6.36 -3.46 -9.42
N GLY A 122 5.56 -2.41 -9.29
CA GLY A 122 4.36 -2.40 -8.45
C GLY A 122 4.57 -1.96 -7.00
N PHE A 123 5.62 -1.23 -6.68
CA PHE A 123 5.86 -0.69 -5.35
C PHE A 123 5.34 0.75 -5.24
N ILE A 124 4.57 1.05 -4.19
CA ILE A 124 4.01 2.38 -3.94
C ILE A 124 4.41 2.86 -2.55
N GLY A 125 5.17 3.95 -2.52
CA GLY A 125 5.57 4.64 -1.29
C GLY A 125 4.60 5.76 -0.94
N ILE A 126 4.25 5.87 0.33
CA ILE A 126 3.36 6.89 0.89
C ILE A 126 4.11 7.59 2.01
N HIS A 127 4.19 8.92 1.99
CA HIS A 127 4.80 9.68 3.08
C HIS A 127 3.79 9.92 4.21
N SER A 128 4.26 9.90 5.45
CA SER A 128 3.43 10.24 6.63
C SER A 128 2.80 11.63 6.49
N GLY A 129 3.50 12.59 5.89
CA GLY A 129 2.99 13.92 5.60
C GLY A 129 1.75 13.93 4.72
N LEU A 130 1.63 13.03 3.73
CA LEU A 130 0.41 12.89 2.93
C LEU A 130 -0.77 12.41 3.79
N VAL A 131 -0.58 11.36 4.59
CA VAL A 131 -1.62 10.81 5.47
C VAL A 131 -2.09 11.85 6.48
N LEU A 132 -1.15 12.61 7.06
CA LEU A 132 -1.44 13.65 8.07
C LEU A 132 -2.13 14.88 7.47
N THR A 133 -1.86 15.22 6.21
CA THR A 133 -2.45 16.38 5.51
C THR A 133 -3.79 16.05 4.88
N SER A 134 -4.06 14.80 4.54
CA SER A 134 -5.38 14.35 4.08
C SER A 134 -6.41 14.59 5.17
N THR A 135 -7.53 15.25 4.83
CA THR A 135 -8.63 15.54 5.77
C THR A 135 -9.64 14.41 5.83
N THR A 136 -9.71 13.60 4.75
CA THR A 136 -10.56 12.41 4.65
C THR A 136 -9.78 11.24 4.09
N GLU A 137 -10.24 10.02 4.34
CA GLU A 137 -9.67 8.81 3.73
C GLU A 137 -9.80 8.81 2.20
N SER A 138 -10.87 9.42 1.68
CA SER A 138 -11.09 9.57 0.24
C SER A 138 -10.03 10.46 -0.43
N GLU A 139 -9.50 11.45 0.26
CA GLU A 139 -8.37 12.25 -0.23
C GLU A 139 -7.09 11.41 -0.37
N LEU A 140 -6.77 10.63 0.64
CA LEU A 140 -5.64 9.69 0.60
C LEU A 140 -5.82 8.64 -0.50
N ALA A 141 -7.02 8.04 -0.58
CA ALA A 141 -7.37 7.06 -1.60
C ALA A 141 -7.25 7.64 -3.01
N GLY A 142 -7.60 8.92 -3.21
CA GLY A 142 -7.43 9.60 -4.49
C GLY A 142 -5.99 9.63 -4.97
N VAL A 143 -5.05 10.00 -4.08
CA VAL A 143 -3.61 10.01 -4.41
C VAL A 143 -3.10 8.58 -4.63
N VAL A 144 -3.45 7.63 -3.75
CA VAL A 144 -3.04 6.23 -3.91
C VAL A 144 -3.59 5.63 -5.21
N GLY A 145 -4.84 5.96 -5.58
CA GLY A 145 -5.44 5.54 -6.85
C GLY A 145 -4.72 6.11 -8.08
N HIS A 146 -4.22 7.34 -8.00
CA HIS A 146 -3.40 7.96 -9.02
C HIS A 146 -2.06 7.22 -9.19
N GLU A 147 -1.38 6.87 -8.08
CA GLU A 147 -0.13 6.10 -8.14
C GLU A 147 -0.34 4.67 -8.68
N ILE A 148 -1.44 4.02 -8.30
CA ILE A 148 -1.82 2.71 -8.87
C ILE A 148 -2.03 2.84 -10.38
N ALA A 149 -2.67 3.90 -10.85
CA ALA A 149 -2.91 4.14 -12.27
C ALA A 149 -1.60 4.30 -13.06
N HIS A 150 -0.59 4.99 -12.49
CA HIS A 150 0.73 5.08 -13.10
C HIS A 150 1.38 3.73 -13.34
N ILE A 151 1.26 2.80 -12.40
CA ILE A 151 1.79 1.43 -12.55
C ILE A 151 1.00 0.63 -13.58
N LEU A 152 -0.34 0.66 -13.49
CA LEU A 152 -1.22 -0.07 -14.42
C LEU A 152 -1.04 0.38 -15.86
N GLN A 153 -0.81 1.67 -16.09
CA GLN A 153 -0.56 2.25 -17.42
C GLN A 153 0.91 2.21 -17.84
N ARG A 154 1.79 1.63 -17.01
CA ARG A 154 3.22 1.51 -17.28
C ARG A 154 3.91 2.84 -17.63
N HIS A 155 3.45 3.95 -17.03
CA HIS A 155 3.94 5.29 -17.37
C HIS A 155 5.46 5.43 -17.21
N GLN A 156 6.06 4.75 -16.23
CA GLN A 156 7.50 4.77 -16.00
C GLN A 156 8.28 4.14 -17.15
N SER A 157 7.85 2.96 -17.62
CA SER A 157 8.48 2.26 -18.73
C SER A 157 8.27 3.00 -20.06
N ARG A 158 7.03 3.48 -20.30
CA ARG A 158 6.70 4.29 -21.47
C ARG A 158 7.49 5.61 -21.51
N GLY A 159 7.72 6.23 -20.34
CA GLY A 159 8.54 7.44 -20.22
C GLY A 159 10.02 7.18 -20.44
N ALA A 160 10.55 6.02 -20.04
CA ALA A 160 11.94 5.63 -20.24
C ALA A 160 12.25 5.39 -21.73
N ASP A 161 11.31 4.82 -22.50
CA ASP A 161 11.46 4.62 -23.95
C ASP A 161 11.61 5.93 -24.71
N ALA A 162 10.91 6.97 -24.27
CA ALA A 162 10.98 8.29 -24.90
C ALA A 162 12.36 8.96 -24.74
N GLN A 163 13.20 8.53 -23.80
CA GLN A 163 14.48 9.17 -23.46
C GLN A 163 15.74 8.33 -23.72
N LYS A 164 15.68 7.27 -24.49
CA LYS A 164 16.80 6.35 -24.83
C LYS A 164 17.58 5.81 -23.61
N THR A 165 17.44 4.54 -23.36
CA THR A 165 18.13 3.53 -22.52
C THR A 165 19.22 3.93 -21.49
N GLY A 166 19.88 5.07 -21.58
CA GLY A 166 20.89 5.51 -20.59
C GLY A 166 20.31 5.98 -19.26
N ALA A 167 19.07 6.46 -19.26
CA ALA A 167 18.40 7.00 -18.07
C ALA A 167 18.07 5.92 -17.01
N LEU A 168 17.87 4.68 -17.43
CA LEU A 168 17.45 3.60 -16.52
C LEU A 168 18.54 3.21 -15.51
N TYR A 169 19.80 3.17 -15.95
CA TYR A 169 20.93 2.92 -15.05
C TYR A 169 21.24 4.13 -14.15
N GLN A 170 20.93 5.33 -14.61
CA GLN A 170 20.97 6.53 -13.76
C GLN A 170 19.87 6.48 -12.68
N LEU A 171 18.70 5.91 -12.98
CA LEU A 171 17.60 5.67 -12.04
C LEU A 171 18.02 4.81 -10.85
N LEU A 172 18.74 3.72 -11.10
CA LEU A 172 19.25 2.83 -10.05
C LEU A 172 20.29 3.53 -9.17
N GLY A 173 21.22 4.26 -9.79
CA GLY A 173 22.28 4.99 -9.05
C GLY A 173 21.73 6.08 -8.14
N LEU A 174 20.59 6.65 -8.49
CA LEU A 174 20.04 7.81 -7.83
C LEU A 174 19.09 7.46 -6.68
N ALA A 175 18.30 6.38 -6.78
CA ALA A 175 17.54 5.85 -5.63
C ALA A 175 18.51 5.50 -4.49
N VAL A 176 19.67 4.89 -4.82
CA VAL A 176 20.76 4.62 -3.88
C VAL A 176 21.36 5.93 -3.33
N ALA A 177 21.52 6.97 -4.15
CA ALA A 177 22.10 8.25 -3.74
C ALA A 177 21.16 9.05 -2.80
N VAL A 178 19.82 9.02 -3.03
CA VAL A 178 18.82 9.65 -2.14
C VAL A 178 18.88 9.04 -0.76
N MET A 179 19.02 7.72 -0.69
CA MET A 179 19.08 6.98 0.57
C MET A 179 20.42 7.22 1.29
N ALA A 180 21.54 7.26 0.56
CA ALA A 180 22.85 7.56 1.11
C ALA A 180 22.95 9.00 1.69
N ALA A 181 22.26 9.96 1.07
CA ALA A 181 22.24 11.36 1.54
C ALA A 181 21.54 11.55 2.89
N ARG A 182 20.64 10.63 3.26
CA ARG A 182 19.94 10.63 4.56
C ARG A 182 20.71 9.92 5.69
N SER A 183 21.73 9.11 5.35
CA SER A 183 22.58 8.47 6.36
C SER A 183 23.54 9.48 6.96
N ASN A 184 23.10 10.20 7.98
CA ASN A 184 23.81 11.26 8.67
C ASN A 184 24.98 10.68 9.46
N SER A 185 26.19 10.75 8.90
CA SER A 185 27.42 10.57 9.65
C SER A 185 28.20 11.88 9.66
N SER A 186 28.48 12.33 10.85
CA SER A 186 29.13 13.60 11.19
C SER A 186 30.59 13.65 10.72
N SER A 187 30.85 14.10 9.48
CA SER A 187 32.16 14.65 9.09
C SER A 187 32.01 15.65 7.95
N SER A 188 32.76 16.73 8.00
CA SER A 188 32.66 17.90 7.13
C SER A 188 32.99 17.68 5.64
N GLY A 189 33.40 16.49 5.24
CA GLY A 189 33.54 16.08 3.82
C GLY A 189 32.26 15.49 3.22
N GLN A 190 31.39 14.97 4.06
CA GLN A 190 30.15 14.28 3.66
C GLN A 190 28.98 15.24 3.38
N ALA A 191 29.03 16.48 3.89
CA ALA A 191 28.01 17.49 3.58
C ALA A 191 27.99 17.88 2.08
N THR A 192 29.15 17.81 1.42
CA THR A 192 29.26 18.08 -0.02
C THR A 192 28.75 16.90 -0.86
N GLU A 193 29.02 15.65 -0.44
CA GLU A 193 28.48 14.45 -1.08
C GLU A 193 26.97 14.34 -0.87
N ALA A 194 26.47 14.65 0.34
CA ALA A 194 25.05 14.68 0.64
C ALA A 194 24.32 15.77 -0.16
N ALA A 195 24.91 16.95 -0.35
CA ALA A 195 24.36 18.02 -1.19
C ALA A 195 24.33 17.63 -2.67
N LEU A 196 25.36 16.93 -3.17
CA LEU A 196 25.42 16.41 -4.53
C LEU A 196 24.39 15.27 -4.73
N ALA A 197 24.24 14.39 -3.77
CA ALA A 197 23.25 13.32 -3.79
C ALA A 197 21.82 13.88 -3.72
N THR A 198 21.57 14.91 -2.90
CA THR A 198 20.27 15.60 -2.82
C THR A 198 19.95 16.34 -4.14
N SER A 199 20.93 16.98 -4.77
CA SER A 199 20.73 17.66 -6.06
C SER A 199 20.50 16.66 -7.20
N ALA A 200 21.18 15.51 -7.19
CA ALA A 200 20.95 14.42 -8.12
C ALA A 200 19.58 13.79 -7.94
N ALA A 201 19.11 13.66 -6.69
CA ALA A 201 17.76 13.19 -6.35
C ALA A 201 16.66 14.15 -6.84
N LEU A 202 16.87 15.45 -6.66
CA LEU A 202 15.97 16.47 -7.18
C LEU A 202 15.95 16.51 -8.71
N GLN A 203 17.11 16.33 -9.38
CA GLN A 203 17.18 16.21 -10.83
C GLN A 203 16.45 14.97 -11.34
N TYR A 204 16.54 13.85 -10.63
CA TYR A 204 15.81 12.64 -10.95
C TYR A 204 14.29 12.81 -10.79
N GLN A 205 13.85 13.38 -9.68
CA GLN A 205 12.45 13.70 -9.45
C GLN A 205 11.91 14.65 -10.55
N ASN A 206 12.74 15.58 -11.03
CA ASN A 206 12.39 16.45 -12.16
C ASN A 206 12.43 15.75 -13.54
N GLN A 207 13.23 14.70 -13.70
CA GLN A 207 13.26 13.86 -14.92
C GLN A 207 12.08 12.90 -15.01
N LEU A 208 11.46 12.56 -13.86
CA LEU A 208 10.17 11.87 -13.79
C LEU A 208 8.99 12.81 -14.09
N ASN A 209 9.21 13.95 -14.75
CA ASN A 209 8.11 14.77 -15.27
C ASN A 209 7.31 13.92 -16.26
N TYR A 210 6.32 13.21 -15.72
CA TYR A 210 5.35 12.50 -16.51
C TYR A 210 4.73 13.46 -17.53
N SER A 211 4.61 13.04 -18.75
CA SER A 211 3.97 13.87 -19.76
C SER A 211 2.57 14.27 -19.26
N ARG A 212 2.07 15.43 -19.63
CA ARG A 212 0.72 15.89 -19.26
C ARG A 212 -0.37 14.87 -19.59
N ASP A 213 -0.14 14.04 -20.60
CA ASP A 213 -1.07 13.00 -21.01
C ASP A 213 -1.07 11.82 -20.03
N PHE A 214 0.10 11.42 -19.53
CA PHE A 214 0.20 10.39 -18.48
C PHE A 214 -0.50 10.83 -17.19
N GLU A 215 -0.36 12.10 -16.82
CA GLU A 215 -1.06 12.65 -15.65
C GLU A 215 -2.58 12.60 -15.84
N ARG A 216 -3.09 12.97 -17.03
CA ARG A 216 -4.51 12.88 -17.35
C ARG A 216 -5.02 11.43 -17.39
N GLU A 217 -4.24 10.50 -17.90
CA GLU A 217 -4.56 9.06 -17.86
C GLU A 217 -4.63 8.57 -16.42
N ALA A 218 -3.65 8.93 -15.58
CA ALA A 218 -3.62 8.54 -14.16
C ALA A 218 -4.78 9.14 -13.37
N ASP A 219 -5.12 10.41 -13.59
CA ASP A 219 -6.29 11.04 -12.97
C ASP A 219 -7.59 10.30 -13.31
N ARG A 220 -7.77 9.96 -14.59
CA ARG A 220 -8.97 9.28 -15.09
C ARG A 220 -9.15 7.90 -14.47
N LEU A 221 -8.08 7.10 -14.53
CA LEU A 221 -8.11 5.74 -13.99
C LEU A 221 -8.17 5.75 -12.48
N GLY A 222 -7.44 6.66 -11.80
CA GLY A 222 -7.46 6.83 -10.35
C GLY A 222 -8.86 7.14 -9.81
N ILE A 223 -9.59 8.07 -10.45
CA ILE A 223 -11.00 8.38 -10.12
C ILE A 223 -11.89 7.14 -10.26
N GLN A 224 -11.73 6.36 -11.33
CA GLN A 224 -12.52 5.15 -11.53
C GLN A 224 -12.23 4.09 -10.46
N ILE A 225 -10.95 3.86 -10.16
CA ILE A 225 -10.51 2.89 -9.16
C ILE A 225 -11.06 3.27 -7.78
N MET A 226 -10.85 4.52 -7.31
CA MET A 226 -11.32 4.94 -6.00
C MET A 226 -12.84 4.90 -5.87
N SER A 227 -13.58 5.27 -6.92
CA SER A 227 -15.04 5.20 -6.93
C SER A 227 -15.55 3.78 -6.83
N ARG A 228 -14.96 2.83 -7.58
CA ARG A 228 -15.27 1.40 -7.49
C ARG A 228 -14.90 0.80 -6.15
N ALA A 229 -13.83 1.31 -5.53
CA ALA A 229 -13.45 0.96 -4.18
C ALA A 229 -14.38 1.56 -3.10
N GLY A 230 -15.36 2.37 -3.50
CA GLY A 230 -16.35 2.99 -2.61
C GLY A 230 -15.86 4.24 -1.87
N PHE A 231 -14.82 4.90 -2.38
CA PHE A 231 -14.36 6.20 -1.90
C PHE A 231 -15.02 7.33 -2.67
N ASP A 232 -15.22 8.50 -2.03
CA ASP A 232 -15.77 9.68 -2.69
C ASP A 232 -14.73 10.28 -3.66
N PRO A 233 -14.99 10.27 -4.97
CA PRO A 233 -14.06 10.83 -5.96
C PRO A 233 -13.84 12.34 -5.82
N ASN A 234 -14.73 13.09 -5.15
CA ASN A 234 -14.50 14.49 -4.81
C ASN A 234 -13.29 14.66 -3.88
N GLY A 235 -12.94 13.63 -3.10
CA GLY A 235 -11.76 13.65 -2.24
C GLY A 235 -10.49 13.95 -3.04
N MET A 236 -10.30 13.28 -4.18
CA MET A 236 -9.14 13.54 -5.05
C MET A 236 -9.14 14.99 -5.57
N VAL A 237 -10.26 15.47 -6.08
CA VAL A 237 -10.38 16.83 -6.59
C VAL A 237 -10.11 17.87 -5.49
N GLY A 238 -10.76 17.73 -4.35
CA GLY A 238 -10.63 18.67 -3.23
C GLY A 238 -9.20 18.72 -2.67
N PHE A 239 -8.53 17.56 -2.60
CA PHE A 239 -7.13 17.49 -2.18
C PHE A 239 -6.22 18.23 -3.14
N PHE A 240 -6.35 18.00 -4.45
CA PHE A 240 -5.52 18.64 -5.46
C PHE A 240 -5.79 20.15 -5.56
N GLU A 241 -7.04 20.60 -5.46
CA GLU A 241 -7.36 22.03 -5.37
C GLU A 241 -6.70 22.69 -4.16
N ARG A 242 -6.74 22.03 -3.01
CA ARG A 242 -6.12 22.54 -1.78
C ARG A 242 -4.60 22.63 -1.93
N MET A 243 -3.97 21.62 -2.54
CA MET A 243 -2.53 21.63 -2.84
C MET A 243 -2.17 22.75 -3.82
N LEU A 244 -2.95 22.96 -4.87
CA LEU A 244 -2.72 24.03 -5.84
C LEU A 244 -2.82 25.41 -5.19
N ARG A 245 -3.82 25.61 -4.32
CA ARG A 245 -3.96 26.86 -3.54
C ARG A 245 -2.77 27.08 -2.60
N ALA A 246 -2.37 26.06 -1.86
CA ALA A 246 -1.20 26.16 -0.95
C ALA A 246 0.08 26.49 -1.70
N ASN A 247 0.29 25.91 -2.88
CA ASN A 247 1.47 26.16 -3.69
C ASN A 247 1.55 27.60 -4.22
N ARG A 248 0.42 28.24 -4.54
CA ARG A 248 0.39 29.65 -4.98
C ARG A 248 0.85 30.63 -3.91
N HIS A 249 0.70 30.28 -2.63
CA HIS A 249 1.08 31.13 -1.49
C HIS A 249 2.53 30.87 -1.03
N ASN A 250 3.12 29.73 -1.40
CA ASN A 250 4.48 29.35 -1.04
C ASN A 250 5.46 29.57 -2.22
N ALA A 251 5.75 30.82 -2.50
CA ALA A 251 6.73 31.16 -3.55
C ALA A 251 8.10 30.51 -3.27
N GLY A 252 8.39 29.37 -3.91
CA GLY A 252 9.71 28.76 -3.94
C GLY A 252 9.86 27.34 -3.40
N LYS A 253 8.87 26.74 -2.74
CA LYS A 253 8.94 25.34 -2.28
C LYS A 253 7.61 24.62 -2.54
N ALA A 254 7.42 24.16 -3.77
CA ALA A 254 6.27 23.30 -4.09
C ALA A 254 6.35 22.00 -3.23
N PRO A 255 5.22 21.49 -2.70
CA PRO A 255 5.15 20.17 -2.10
C PRO A 255 5.81 19.12 -2.99
N GLY A 256 6.49 18.13 -2.41
CA GLY A 256 7.22 17.09 -3.15
C GLY A 256 6.37 16.44 -4.24
N TYR A 257 5.11 16.17 -3.95
CA TYR A 257 4.15 15.62 -4.91
C TYR A 257 3.98 16.49 -6.17
N LEU A 258 3.87 17.81 -6.03
CA LEU A 258 3.70 18.72 -7.17
C LEU A 258 4.95 18.86 -8.03
N GLN A 259 6.11 18.47 -7.53
CA GLN A 259 7.36 18.48 -8.30
C GLN A 259 7.40 17.33 -9.30
N THR A 260 6.85 16.16 -8.93
CA THR A 260 6.76 14.98 -9.78
C THR A 260 5.46 14.92 -10.59
N HIS A 261 4.37 15.47 -10.05
CA HIS A 261 3.03 15.50 -10.64
C HIS A 261 2.54 16.94 -10.81
N PRO A 262 2.95 17.65 -11.88
CA PRO A 262 2.55 19.04 -12.09
C PRO A 262 1.04 19.18 -12.20
N LEU A 263 0.46 20.00 -11.34
CA LEU A 263 -0.97 20.20 -11.24
C LEU A 263 -1.37 21.50 -11.94
N THR A 264 -2.31 21.40 -12.88
CA THR A 264 -2.85 22.54 -13.63
C THR A 264 -4.34 22.70 -13.35
N THR A 265 -4.87 23.90 -13.59
CA THR A 265 -6.31 24.17 -13.51
C THR A 265 -7.11 23.33 -14.50
N GLU A 266 -6.52 23.00 -15.67
CA GLU A 266 -7.15 22.14 -16.67
C GLU A 266 -7.32 20.70 -16.15
N ARG A 267 -6.30 20.14 -15.46
CA ARG A 267 -6.41 18.80 -14.85
C ARG A 267 -7.54 18.78 -13.83
N ILE A 268 -7.62 19.80 -12.97
CA ILE A 268 -8.68 19.90 -11.97
C ILE A 268 -10.06 19.95 -12.62
N ALA A 269 -10.23 20.77 -13.68
CA ALA A 269 -11.50 20.84 -14.40
C ALA A 269 -11.89 19.53 -15.07
N ASP A 270 -10.92 18.80 -15.68
CA ASP A 270 -11.17 17.47 -16.27
C ASP A 270 -11.59 16.46 -15.19
N MET A 271 -10.94 16.47 -14.02
CA MET A 271 -11.32 15.63 -12.88
C MET A 271 -12.73 15.95 -12.37
N GLN A 272 -13.09 17.22 -12.20
CA GLN A 272 -14.43 17.65 -11.78
C GLN A 272 -15.50 17.10 -12.72
N ASN A 273 -15.33 17.28 -14.04
CA ASN A 273 -16.26 16.79 -15.06
C ASN A 273 -16.41 15.26 -14.99
N ARG A 274 -15.33 14.52 -14.71
CA ARG A 274 -15.35 13.06 -14.58
C ARG A 274 -16.06 12.58 -13.33
N VAL A 275 -15.84 13.26 -12.22
CA VAL A 275 -16.50 12.95 -10.95
C VAL A 275 -18.01 12.99 -11.12
N GLU A 276 -18.56 14.00 -11.82
CA GLU A 276 -20.00 14.08 -12.09
C GLU A 276 -20.51 12.86 -12.90
N THR A 277 -19.70 12.34 -13.82
CA THR A 277 -20.07 11.18 -14.66
C THR A 277 -20.03 9.88 -13.87
N VAL A 278 -19.10 9.73 -12.92
CA VAL A 278 -18.83 8.46 -12.21
C VAL A 278 -19.74 8.29 -10.98
N LYS A 279 -20.20 9.38 -10.34
CA LYS A 279 -21.03 9.34 -9.11
C LYS A 279 -22.30 8.50 -9.21
N THR A 280 -22.86 8.33 -10.39
CA THR A 280 -24.17 7.68 -10.58
C THR A 280 -24.13 6.14 -10.49
N GLY A 281 -22.96 5.53 -10.38
CA GLY A 281 -22.80 4.07 -10.52
C GLY A 281 -22.34 3.31 -9.27
N PHE A 282 -21.90 3.98 -8.20
CA PHE A 282 -21.25 3.30 -7.06
C PHE A 282 -21.79 3.77 -5.70
N SER A 283 -21.79 2.84 -4.74
CA SER A 283 -22.06 3.19 -3.34
C SER A 283 -20.81 3.82 -2.73
N ILE A 284 -20.92 5.06 -2.31
CA ILE A 284 -19.81 5.85 -1.74
C ILE A 284 -19.92 5.82 -0.22
N ALA A 285 -18.80 5.58 0.47
CA ALA A 285 -18.73 5.69 1.92
C ALA A 285 -18.95 7.15 2.35
N THR A 286 -19.85 7.35 3.30
CA THR A 286 -20.21 8.67 3.82
C THR A 286 -19.30 9.15 4.95
N SER A 287 -18.41 8.29 5.45
CA SER A 287 -17.50 8.58 6.55
C SER A 287 -16.16 7.88 6.36
N ASP A 288 -15.12 8.44 6.96
CA ASP A 288 -13.81 7.83 7.06
C ASP A 288 -13.86 6.51 7.83
N SER A 289 -12.98 5.57 7.46
CA SER A 289 -12.83 4.34 8.25
C SER A 289 -12.22 4.62 9.62
N THR A 290 -12.54 3.77 10.58
CA THR A 290 -11.97 3.87 11.92
C THR A 290 -10.45 3.65 11.86
N GLU A 291 -10.00 2.75 11.01
CA GLU A 291 -8.59 2.42 10.78
C GLU A 291 -7.79 3.64 10.27
N TYR A 292 -8.34 4.40 9.33
CA TYR A 292 -7.74 5.65 8.85
C TYR A 292 -7.55 6.66 9.99
N LEU A 293 -8.59 6.84 10.79
CA LEU A 293 -8.54 7.80 11.90
C LEU A 293 -7.49 7.40 12.95
N PHE A 294 -7.40 6.10 13.29
CA PHE A 294 -6.37 5.59 14.20
C PHE A 294 -4.97 5.68 13.60
N ALA A 295 -4.81 5.35 12.30
CA ALA A 295 -3.52 5.46 11.63
C ALA A 295 -3.00 6.90 11.64
N ARG A 296 -3.86 7.88 11.34
CA ARG A 296 -3.51 9.31 11.46
C ARG A 296 -3.12 9.72 12.87
N ALA A 297 -3.89 9.28 13.88
CA ALA A 297 -3.59 9.59 15.28
C ALA A 297 -2.24 8.99 15.70
N LYS A 298 -1.98 7.74 15.34
CA LYS A 298 -0.70 7.07 15.65
C LYS A 298 0.48 7.74 14.95
N LEU A 299 0.37 8.02 13.64
CA LEU A 299 1.40 8.73 12.89
C LEU A 299 1.72 10.11 13.49
N ARG A 300 0.69 10.87 13.83
CA ARG A 300 0.88 12.18 14.48
C ARG A 300 1.56 12.05 15.83
N ALA A 301 1.17 11.04 16.62
CA ALA A 301 1.81 10.77 17.89
C ALA A 301 3.28 10.33 17.74
N MET A 302 3.61 9.56 16.68
CA MET A 302 4.97 9.08 16.42
C MET A 302 5.90 10.16 15.89
N GLY A 303 5.43 11.02 14.98
CA GLY A 303 6.20 12.06 14.30
C GLY A 303 6.56 13.26 15.19
N GLN A 304 6.13 13.29 16.44
CA GLN A 304 6.39 14.37 17.41
C GLN A 304 7.13 13.86 18.64
N SER A 305 7.72 14.79 19.43
CA SER A 305 8.16 14.43 20.77
C SER A 305 6.96 13.96 21.59
N ALA A 306 7.18 13.02 22.53
CA ALA A 306 6.09 12.52 23.36
C ALA A 306 5.34 13.65 24.10
N LYS A 307 6.07 14.70 24.54
CA LYS A 307 5.50 15.87 25.22
C LYS A 307 4.61 16.69 24.29
N ASP A 308 5.06 16.97 23.07
CA ASP A 308 4.31 17.78 22.11
C ASP A 308 3.06 17.03 21.63
N ALA A 309 3.19 15.72 21.38
CA ALA A 309 2.06 14.86 21.05
C ALA A 309 0.99 14.83 22.15
N VAL A 310 1.40 14.72 23.43
CA VAL A 310 0.47 14.80 24.56
C VAL A 310 -0.23 16.15 24.59
N SER A 311 0.51 17.26 24.41
CA SER A 311 -0.07 18.59 24.40
C SER A 311 -1.08 18.78 23.28
N TYR A 312 -0.73 18.32 22.07
CA TYR A 312 -1.61 18.35 20.90
C TYR A 312 -2.93 17.60 21.16
N PHE A 313 -2.84 16.32 21.57
CA PHE A 313 -4.04 15.52 21.74
C PHE A 313 -4.89 15.94 22.95
N ARG A 314 -4.28 16.48 24.03
CA ARG A 314 -5.04 17.08 25.15
C ARG A 314 -5.89 18.26 24.68
N ALA A 315 -5.32 19.16 23.88
CA ALA A 315 -6.05 20.27 23.32
C ALA A 315 -7.20 19.77 22.41
N THR A 316 -6.90 18.86 21.49
CA THR A 316 -7.89 18.30 20.56
C THR A 316 -9.05 17.59 21.27
N VAL A 317 -8.75 16.81 22.31
CA VAL A 317 -9.79 16.11 23.11
C VAL A 317 -10.62 17.10 23.94
N ALA A 318 -10.02 18.19 24.42
CA ALA A 318 -10.72 19.22 25.21
C ALA A 318 -11.66 20.09 24.35
N GLU A 319 -11.29 20.41 23.11
CA GLU A 319 -12.09 21.22 22.19
C GLU A 319 -13.39 20.51 21.72
N ARG A 320 -13.37 19.16 21.66
CA ARG A 320 -14.49 18.35 21.21
C ARG A 320 -15.37 17.88 22.37
N THR A 321 -16.08 18.78 23.02
CA THR A 321 -16.87 18.52 24.22
C THR A 321 -18.09 17.61 24.00
N VAL A 322 -18.61 17.46 22.77
CA VAL A 322 -19.86 16.72 22.50
C VAL A 322 -19.64 15.28 22.04
N LEU A 323 -18.54 15.00 21.33
CA LEU A 323 -18.19 13.63 20.90
C LEU A 323 -16.67 13.48 20.93
N ARG A 324 -16.16 12.89 22.00
CA ARG A 324 -14.76 12.46 22.05
C ARG A 324 -14.52 11.47 20.90
N ASN A 325 -13.78 11.89 19.88
CA ASN A 325 -13.39 11.03 18.80
C ASN A 325 -12.47 9.93 19.37
N ARG A 326 -12.85 8.66 19.20
CA ARG A 326 -12.07 7.52 19.71
C ARG A 326 -10.62 7.56 19.23
N ALA A 327 -10.35 8.05 18.03
CA ALA A 327 -8.99 8.17 17.49
C ALA A 327 -8.16 9.25 18.19
N ASP A 328 -8.74 10.39 18.55
CA ASP A 328 -8.01 11.43 19.30
C ASP A 328 -7.67 10.96 20.72
N VAL A 329 -8.61 10.25 21.37
CA VAL A 329 -8.35 9.64 22.70
C VAL A 329 -7.31 8.54 22.61
N TYR A 330 -7.34 7.70 21.55
CA TYR A 330 -6.30 6.72 21.27
C TYR A 330 -4.94 7.40 21.11
N GLY A 331 -4.87 8.47 20.29
CA GLY A 331 -3.65 9.26 20.09
C GLY A 331 -3.11 9.84 21.39
N LEU A 332 -4.00 10.33 22.28
CA LEU A 332 -3.63 10.80 23.61
C LEU A 332 -3.06 9.67 24.47
N ALA A 333 -3.75 8.54 24.56
CA ALA A 333 -3.32 7.40 25.34
C ALA A 333 -1.97 6.83 24.84
N TYR A 334 -1.78 6.73 23.52
CA TYR A 334 -0.53 6.31 22.91
C TYR A 334 0.60 7.31 23.21
N SER A 335 0.35 8.62 23.14
CA SER A 335 1.32 9.66 23.45
C SER A 335 1.72 9.65 24.93
N LEU A 336 0.76 9.45 25.83
CA LEU A 336 0.99 9.32 27.27
C LEU A 336 1.84 8.08 27.60
N MET A 337 1.57 6.95 26.95
CA MET A 337 2.40 5.74 27.06
C MET A 337 3.85 6.04 26.64
N ARG A 338 4.07 6.72 25.50
CA ARG A 338 5.40 7.15 25.05
C ARG A 338 6.07 8.10 26.03
N ALA A 339 5.29 8.97 26.68
CA ALA A 339 5.76 9.87 27.74
C ALA A 339 6.00 9.14 29.09
N ARG A 340 5.72 7.83 29.16
CA ARG A 340 5.79 6.99 30.37
C ARG A 340 4.81 7.37 31.47
N ASP A 341 3.78 8.13 31.16
CA ASP A 341 2.65 8.40 32.06
C ASP A 341 1.58 7.31 31.89
N PHE A 342 1.92 6.11 32.35
CA PHE A 342 1.10 4.92 32.14
C PHE A 342 -0.27 5.02 32.80
N ALA A 343 -0.35 5.64 34.01
CA ALA A 343 -1.61 5.79 34.73
C ALA A 343 -2.61 6.67 33.94
N ALA A 344 -2.12 7.79 33.39
CA ALA A 344 -2.94 8.64 32.55
C ALA A 344 -3.30 7.94 31.22
N ALA A 345 -2.37 7.19 30.60
CA ALA A 345 -2.63 6.43 29.38
C ALA A 345 -3.75 5.40 29.57
N GLU A 346 -3.71 4.63 30.65
CA GLU A 346 -4.77 3.65 31.00
C GLU A 346 -6.12 4.33 31.24
N LYS A 347 -6.13 5.44 31.98
CA LYS A 347 -7.33 6.21 32.26
C LYS A 347 -8.01 6.69 30.99
N GLU A 348 -7.26 7.30 30.08
CA GLU A 348 -7.80 7.76 28.80
C GLU A 348 -8.27 6.60 27.92
N LEU A 349 -7.46 5.55 27.80
CA LEU A 349 -7.79 4.37 27.00
C LEU A 349 -9.06 3.67 27.48
N ALA A 350 -9.26 3.58 28.83
CA ALA A 350 -10.45 2.98 29.42
C ALA A 350 -11.75 3.66 28.99
N THR A 351 -11.72 4.97 28.68
CA THR A 351 -12.91 5.72 28.25
C THR A 351 -13.44 5.26 26.89
N ILE A 352 -12.59 4.70 26.03
CA ILE A 352 -12.94 4.24 24.67
C ILE A 352 -12.97 2.71 24.55
N ARG A 353 -12.34 1.98 25.48
CA ARG A 353 -12.25 0.52 25.44
C ARG A 353 -13.55 -0.16 25.83
N GLY A 354 -14.28 0.34 26.80
CA GLY A 354 -15.51 -0.27 27.33
C GLY A 354 -16.81 0.18 26.66
N SER A 355 -16.77 1.19 25.78
CA SER A 355 -17.97 1.89 25.27
C SER A 355 -18.52 1.38 23.93
N ALA A 356 -17.84 0.45 23.26
CA ALA A 356 -18.19 -0.05 21.94
C ALA A 356 -17.61 -1.45 21.69
N THR A 357 -17.89 -2.02 20.52
CA THR A 357 -17.25 -3.26 20.05
C THR A 357 -15.74 -3.18 20.18
N PRO A 358 -15.07 -4.22 20.71
CA PRO A 358 -13.61 -4.26 20.81
C PRO A 358 -12.94 -3.97 19.48
N HIS A 359 -11.91 -3.14 19.50
CA HIS A 359 -11.19 -2.73 18.30
C HIS A 359 -9.70 -3.11 18.42
N PRO A 360 -9.10 -3.75 17.40
CA PRO A 360 -7.74 -4.30 17.52
C PRO A 360 -6.70 -3.26 17.94
N TRP A 361 -6.74 -2.04 17.43
CA TRP A 361 -5.81 -0.97 17.80
C TRP A 361 -5.90 -0.58 19.28
N ILE A 362 -7.12 -0.52 19.83
CA ILE A 362 -7.35 -0.19 21.25
C ILE A 362 -6.88 -1.33 22.15
N GLU A 363 -7.20 -2.57 21.79
CA GLU A 363 -6.80 -3.74 22.57
C GLU A 363 -5.28 -3.97 22.53
N ASN A 364 -4.66 -3.71 21.36
CA ASN A 364 -3.20 -3.80 21.23
C ASN A 364 -2.50 -2.73 22.08
N LEU A 365 -2.97 -1.48 22.07
CA LEU A 365 -2.42 -0.41 22.90
C LEU A 365 -2.56 -0.73 24.39
N ALA A 366 -3.66 -1.35 24.83
CA ALA A 366 -3.80 -1.80 26.20
C ALA A 366 -2.71 -2.82 26.59
N ALA A 367 -2.40 -3.76 25.70
CA ALA A 367 -1.34 -4.74 25.92
C ALA A 367 0.05 -4.08 25.90
N GLU A 368 0.28 -3.11 25.01
CA GLU A 368 1.54 -2.33 24.93
C GLU A 368 1.78 -1.51 26.20
N ILE A 369 0.74 -0.89 26.77
CA ILE A 369 0.85 -0.15 28.04
C ILE A 369 1.27 -1.09 29.17
N GLU A 370 0.64 -2.25 29.32
CA GLU A 370 1.00 -3.23 30.33
C GLU A 370 2.44 -3.77 30.15
N ALA A 371 2.83 -4.01 28.90
CA ALA A 371 4.20 -4.40 28.58
C ALA A 371 5.21 -3.29 28.93
N ALA A 372 4.90 -2.03 28.64
CA ALA A 372 5.74 -0.87 28.96
C ALA A 372 5.89 -0.64 30.49
N LYS A 373 4.86 -0.98 31.27
CA LYS A 373 4.87 -1.02 32.75
C LYS A 373 5.67 -2.21 33.29
N LYS A 374 6.07 -3.16 32.44
CA LYS A 374 6.66 -4.46 32.81
C LYS A 374 5.71 -5.36 33.61
N ASN A 375 4.40 -5.16 33.47
CA ASN A 375 3.39 -6.04 34.00
C ASN A 375 3.19 -7.25 33.04
N TRP A 376 4.21 -8.11 33.00
CA TRP A 376 4.28 -9.22 32.03
C TRP A 376 3.07 -10.14 32.07
N PRO A 377 2.55 -10.56 33.25
CA PRO A 377 1.40 -11.45 33.30
C PRO A 377 0.16 -10.88 32.58
N GLU A 378 -0.14 -9.62 32.81
CA GLU A 378 -1.31 -8.96 32.21
C GLU A 378 -1.06 -8.65 30.72
N ALA A 379 0.14 -8.16 30.34
CA ALA A 379 0.50 -7.94 28.96
C ALA A 379 0.35 -9.23 28.12
N LEU A 380 0.89 -10.36 28.60
CA LEU A 380 0.79 -11.65 27.93
C LEU A 380 -0.66 -12.12 27.80
N ARG A 381 -1.47 -11.92 28.86
CA ARG A 381 -2.90 -12.26 28.84
C ARG A 381 -3.63 -11.46 27.76
N LEU A 382 -3.38 -10.15 27.68
CA LEU A 382 -4.01 -9.27 26.68
C LEU A 382 -3.56 -9.60 25.26
N TYR A 383 -2.26 -9.79 25.01
CA TYR A 383 -1.76 -10.20 23.70
C TYR A 383 -2.35 -11.53 23.26
N GLN A 384 -2.43 -12.52 24.16
CA GLN A 384 -3.01 -13.82 23.84
C GLN A 384 -4.50 -13.72 23.52
N ALA A 385 -5.25 -12.87 24.24
CA ALA A 385 -6.64 -12.58 23.94
C ALA A 385 -6.78 -11.91 22.57
N GLY A 386 -5.89 -10.94 22.25
CA GLY A 386 -5.85 -10.24 20.98
C GLY A 386 -5.56 -11.18 19.80
N VAL A 387 -4.58 -12.09 19.93
CA VAL A 387 -4.30 -13.10 18.89
C VAL A 387 -5.53 -13.96 18.57
N ARG A 388 -6.33 -14.31 19.60
CA ARG A 388 -7.54 -15.10 19.39
C ARG A 388 -8.69 -14.30 18.79
N ALA A 389 -8.87 -13.04 19.25
CA ALA A 389 -9.97 -12.20 18.81
C ALA A 389 -9.74 -11.58 17.43
N PHE A 390 -8.46 -11.30 17.08
CA PHE A 390 -8.05 -10.60 15.88
C PHE A 390 -6.90 -11.32 15.17
N PRO A 391 -7.10 -12.52 14.65
CA PRO A 391 -6.03 -13.36 14.11
C PRO A 391 -5.32 -12.76 12.90
N GLN A 392 -5.94 -11.79 12.21
CA GLN A 392 -5.34 -11.08 11.08
C GLN A 392 -4.41 -9.94 11.51
N HIS A 393 -4.49 -9.48 12.78
CA HIS A 393 -3.68 -8.38 13.29
C HIS A 393 -2.39 -8.89 13.90
N ARG A 394 -1.32 -8.89 13.11
CA ARG A 394 0.02 -9.41 13.48
C ARG A 394 0.65 -8.69 14.67
N SER A 395 0.24 -7.44 14.97
CA SER A 395 0.73 -6.68 16.13
C SER A 395 0.64 -7.45 17.44
N PHE A 396 -0.47 -8.15 17.68
CA PHE A 396 -0.64 -8.97 18.89
C PHE A 396 0.34 -10.12 18.97
N LEU A 397 0.59 -10.81 17.85
CA LEU A 397 1.55 -11.92 17.81
C LEU A 397 2.98 -11.43 18.06
N TYR A 398 3.38 -10.33 17.41
CA TYR A 398 4.71 -9.77 17.60
C TYR A 398 4.90 -9.24 19.01
N GLY A 399 3.89 -8.54 19.55
CA GLY A 399 3.88 -8.05 20.94
C GLY A 399 3.94 -9.19 21.95
N HIS A 400 3.19 -10.28 21.74
CA HIS A 400 3.22 -11.47 22.59
C HIS A 400 4.61 -12.07 22.65
N ILE A 401 5.23 -12.33 21.49
CA ILE A 401 6.58 -12.90 21.39
C ILE A 401 7.62 -11.96 22.01
N GLY A 402 7.55 -10.66 21.70
CA GLY A 402 8.44 -9.65 22.28
C GLY A 402 8.34 -9.61 23.81
N THR A 403 7.13 -9.63 24.34
CA THR A 403 6.89 -9.62 25.80
C THR A 403 7.40 -10.88 26.48
N LEU A 404 7.28 -12.06 25.83
CA LEU A 404 7.89 -13.30 26.35
C LEU A 404 9.41 -13.17 26.47
N TYR A 405 10.08 -12.52 25.52
CA TYR A 405 11.53 -12.28 25.60
C TYR A 405 11.88 -11.34 26.77
N GLU A 406 11.16 -10.23 26.90
CA GLU A 406 11.39 -9.28 28.00
C GLU A 406 11.09 -9.89 29.38
N ALA A 407 10.15 -10.84 29.47
CA ALA A 407 9.83 -11.60 30.67
C ALA A 407 10.81 -12.77 30.95
N GLY A 408 11.87 -12.94 30.12
CA GLY A 408 12.82 -14.05 30.25
C GLY A 408 12.30 -15.43 29.83
N ARG A 409 11.10 -15.50 29.24
CA ARG A 409 10.42 -16.75 28.82
C ARG A 409 10.79 -17.13 27.37
N THR A 410 12.10 -17.14 27.08
CA THR A 410 12.62 -17.32 25.71
C THR A 410 12.22 -18.66 25.08
N ASP A 411 12.17 -19.75 25.86
CA ASP A 411 11.80 -21.05 25.34
C ASP A 411 10.34 -21.10 24.86
N GLU A 412 9.45 -20.43 25.59
CA GLU A 412 8.04 -20.31 25.19
C GLU A 412 7.86 -19.45 23.94
N ALA A 413 8.60 -18.34 23.83
CA ALA A 413 8.61 -17.51 22.63
C ALA A 413 9.06 -18.31 21.40
N LEU A 414 10.15 -19.09 21.53
CA LEU A 414 10.65 -19.94 20.43
C LEU A 414 9.67 -21.07 20.09
N ALA A 415 8.98 -21.66 21.08
CA ALA A 415 7.95 -22.67 20.83
C ALA A 415 6.76 -22.08 20.06
N LEU A 416 6.29 -20.88 20.47
CA LEU A 416 5.23 -20.15 19.77
C LEU A 416 5.63 -19.81 18.34
N LEU A 417 6.85 -19.27 18.13
CA LEU A 417 7.38 -18.96 16.80
C LEU A 417 7.43 -20.19 15.90
N LYS A 418 7.92 -21.31 16.42
CA LYS A 418 7.99 -22.57 15.68
C LYS A 418 6.62 -23.03 15.21
N GLU A 419 5.58 -22.83 16.01
CA GLU A 419 4.22 -23.19 15.64
C GLU A 419 3.66 -22.21 14.59
N GLN A 420 3.86 -20.92 14.78
CA GLN A 420 3.38 -19.90 13.84
C GLN A 420 4.04 -20.00 12.46
N LEU A 421 5.34 -20.28 12.41
CA LEU A 421 6.09 -20.43 11.17
C LEU A 421 5.71 -21.69 10.35
N LYS A 422 4.88 -22.59 10.88
CA LYS A 422 4.30 -23.68 10.06
C LYS A 422 3.24 -23.17 9.10
N THR A 423 2.52 -22.13 9.47
CA THR A 423 1.41 -21.56 8.70
C THR A 423 1.74 -20.23 8.06
N ILE A 424 2.67 -19.47 8.63
CA ILE A 424 3.08 -18.14 8.20
C ILE A 424 4.56 -18.20 7.81
N GLN A 425 4.81 -18.60 6.57
CA GLN A 425 6.18 -18.87 6.11
C GLN A 425 6.88 -17.68 5.46
N ASP A 426 6.13 -16.63 5.09
CA ASP A 426 6.59 -15.47 4.32
C ASP A 426 6.79 -14.19 5.16
N ASP A 427 6.71 -14.30 6.48
CA ASP A 427 6.79 -13.17 7.40
C ASP A 427 8.22 -12.95 7.94
N ALA A 428 8.94 -12.02 7.30
CA ALA A 428 10.31 -11.67 7.70
C ALA A 428 10.43 -11.26 9.18
N ARG A 429 9.39 -10.65 9.77
CA ARG A 429 9.40 -10.22 11.17
C ARG A 429 9.40 -11.39 12.14
N LEU A 430 8.67 -12.46 11.84
CA LEU A 430 8.71 -13.68 12.67
C LEU A 430 10.09 -14.33 12.65
N TYR A 431 10.77 -14.33 11.51
CA TYR A 431 12.14 -14.83 11.43
C TYR A 431 13.13 -13.94 12.18
N GLN A 432 12.97 -12.61 12.15
CA GLN A 432 13.78 -11.71 12.98
C GLN A 432 13.58 -11.97 14.48
N LEU A 433 12.33 -12.19 14.91
CA LEU A 433 12.02 -12.54 16.29
C LEU A 433 12.61 -13.91 16.66
N ALA A 434 12.60 -14.88 15.74
CA ALA A 434 13.25 -16.18 15.95
C ALA A 434 14.77 -16.02 16.09
N ALA A 435 15.41 -15.21 15.25
CA ALA A 435 16.84 -14.93 15.33
C ALA A 435 17.22 -14.34 16.69
N ARG A 436 16.43 -13.35 17.21
CA ARG A 436 16.61 -12.80 18.54
C ARG A 436 16.51 -13.87 19.63
N GLY A 437 15.54 -14.77 19.55
CA GLY A 437 15.36 -15.84 20.51
C GLY A 437 16.53 -16.85 20.50
N TYR A 438 17.04 -17.19 19.31
CA TYR A 438 18.21 -18.04 19.19
C TYR A 438 19.49 -17.37 19.68
N GLU A 439 19.64 -16.06 19.48
CA GLU A 439 20.73 -15.26 20.07
C GLU A 439 20.71 -15.33 21.58
N LEU A 440 19.56 -15.08 22.23
CA LEU A 440 19.38 -15.16 23.69
C LEU A 440 19.71 -16.56 24.25
N LYS A 441 19.60 -17.60 23.43
CA LYS A 441 19.93 -18.99 23.77
C LYS A 441 21.33 -19.42 23.30
N ASN A 442 22.15 -18.50 22.76
CA ASN A 442 23.48 -18.78 22.17
C ASN A 442 23.47 -19.86 21.09
N LYS A 443 22.36 -20.05 20.35
CA LYS A 443 22.21 -21.01 19.27
C LYS A 443 22.59 -20.41 17.92
N ARG A 444 23.90 -20.16 17.70
CA ARG A 444 24.45 -19.44 16.54
C ARG A 444 23.94 -19.95 15.19
N LEU A 445 24.01 -21.26 14.94
CA LEU A 445 23.56 -21.84 13.66
C LEU A 445 22.06 -21.54 13.38
N ALA A 446 21.21 -21.70 14.38
CA ALA A 446 19.79 -21.42 14.24
C ALA A 446 19.52 -19.91 14.08
N GLN A 447 20.31 -19.06 14.75
CA GLN A 447 20.26 -17.60 14.59
C GLN A 447 20.60 -17.19 13.16
N HIS A 448 21.74 -17.61 12.61
CA HIS A 448 22.14 -17.29 11.23
C HIS A 448 21.13 -17.80 10.22
N ARG A 449 20.60 -18.99 10.39
CA ARG A 449 19.53 -19.52 9.54
C ARG A 449 18.29 -18.61 9.60
N ALA A 450 17.85 -18.19 10.78
CA ALA A 450 16.68 -17.32 10.91
C ALA A 450 16.93 -15.92 10.33
N ILE A 451 18.14 -15.38 10.44
CA ILE A 451 18.54 -14.11 9.79
C ILE A 451 18.50 -14.28 8.26
N GLY A 452 19.03 -15.40 7.75
CA GLY A 452 19.01 -15.72 6.32
C GLY A 452 17.58 -15.77 5.76
N GLU A 453 16.65 -16.44 6.46
CA GLU A 453 15.22 -16.47 6.09
C GLU A 453 14.61 -15.07 6.14
N ALA A 454 14.92 -14.26 7.17
CA ALA A 454 14.44 -12.89 7.26
C ALA A 454 14.94 -12.04 6.07
N TYR A 455 16.19 -12.18 5.67
CA TYR A 455 16.75 -11.51 4.50
C TYR A 455 16.10 -11.99 3.20
N PHE A 456 15.89 -13.29 3.05
CA PHE A 456 15.22 -13.87 1.89
C PHE A 456 13.82 -13.28 1.70
N HIS A 457 13.00 -13.25 2.76
CA HIS A 457 11.65 -12.69 2.69
C HIS A 457 11.61 -11.15 2.56
N LYS A 458 12.69 -10.46 2.93
CA LYS A 458 12.87 -9.03 2.60
C LYS A 458 13.40 -8.80 1.17
N GLY A 459 13.71 -9.85 0.42
CA GLY A 459 14.26 -9.77 -0.94
C GLY A 459 15.78 -9.55 -0.98
N ASN A 460 16.48 -9.57 0.15
CA ASN A 460 17.94 -9.47 0.22
C ASN A 460 18.58 -10.85 0.04
N LEU A 461 18.64 -11.31 -1.21
CA LEU A 461 19.18 -12.64 -1.54
C LEU A 461 20.69 -12.76 -1.23
N ILE A 462 21.45 -11.68 -1.41
CA ILE A 462 22.89 -11.65 -1.11
C ILE A 462 23.09 -11.85 0.40
N GLY A 463 22.46 -11.01 1.22
CA GLY A 463 22.54 -11.15 2.67
C GLY A 463 22.00 -12.50 3.19
N ALA A 464 21.00 -13.09 2.51
CA ALA A 464 20.50 -14.41 2.86
C ALA A 464 21.55 -15.51 2.64
N VAL A 465 22.29 -15.45 1.53
CA VAL A 465 23.37 -16.41 1.20
C VAL A 465 24.56 -16.25 2.13
N GLU A 466 24.92 -15.02 2.52
CA GLU A 466 26.01 -14.75 3.47
C GLU A 466 25.75 -15.32 4.86
N GLN A 467 24.51 -15.44 5.28
CA GLN A 467 24.14 -16.03 6.56
C GLN A 467 24.16 -17.57 6.54
#